data_b8e37cec0d8a65cfc0e3252f910041f4
#
_entry.id   b8e37cec0d8a65cfc0e3252f910041f4
#
_cell.length_a   1.000
_cell.length_b   1.000
_cell.length_c   1.000
_cell.angle_alpha   90.00
_cell.angle_beta   90.00
_cell.angle_gamma   90.00
#
_symmetry.space_group_name_H-M   'P 1'
#
loop_
_entity.id
_entity.type
_entity.pdbx_description
1 polymer ?
#
loop_
_entity_poly.entity_id
_entity_poly.type
_entity_poly.pdbx_seq_one_letter_code
_entity_poly.pdbx_strand_id
1 'polypeptide(L)'
;MGVVRFPIRAFAALAFVLAVALAPVGTAAAQSPERILRYAVEITIEQDASIVVSETIDYDFGSSERHGIFRDIPTRLRYDDTYDRIYPLEVLSVSGSPGTPVQYVTEDSGGGTTRIRIGDPDRTITGQHTYVIAYRVGGALNGFPDHDELYWNAIGSDWPVPIDRATASVAAPGPIEGIACYAGSFGSNLPCQRSAVAGEAATFGQRSLDAYHAFTVVVGLPKGVVAEPKPILEERRTLRRAFSTSPPVLGALAVLLLAVVAGFGRLAWRTGRDRRFAGSQVDVLMGAPQGTPEQAVPAFEADASGPVEFAAPDGVRPGQIGTLMDETANPLDVTATIIDLAVRKYPVIEEISKKGWFGKPDWKLTKLKDPDRDLLEYERELLDGLFEDGDEVKLSSLRKRFVSRLHDVQAALYRDAVAKGWFSARPDQVRHRWVAIGVGVLAAGIGLEFAAMAWTRLAVLPLAVILGGLLLMAGARWMPRRTARGTGLVRRVRGFRTVIETAETNLARFAERENLFIRYLPYAIVFGLTEKWARAFEALGESPPDTSWYVSQNAFAYGQFSEAMDGFTVTTAGTIASTPSGSGGSGFGGGSSGGGGGGGGGGSW
;
A
#
# COMPACT_ATOMS: atom_id res chain seq x y z
N MET A 1 -40.33 63.89 22.87
CA MET A 1 -39.14 63.92 23.76
C MET A 1 -38.66 62.50 23.96
N GLY A 2 -37.75 62.06 23.12
CA GLY A 2 -37.12 60.71 23.16
C GLY A 2 -35.67 60.86 23.54
N VAL A 3 -35.30 60.31 24.71
CA VAL A 3 -33.94 60.32 25.25
C VAL A 3 -33.14 59.20 24.56
N VAL A 4 -32.13 59.59 23.76
CA VAL A 4 -31.16 58.67 23.13
C VAL A 4 -30.12 58.29 24.21
N ARG A 5 -30.12 57.03 24.64
CA ARG A 5 -29.07 56.44 25.46
C ARG A 5 -27.90 55.97 24.59
N PHE A 6 -26.78 56.67 24.65
CA PHE A 6 -25.50 56.18 24.07
C PHE A 6 -24.87 55.12 25.00
N PRO A 7 -24.34 54.02 24.48
CA PRO A 7 -23.75 52.95 25.30
C PRO A 7 -22.31 53.28 25.71
N ILE A 8 -22.06 53.30 27.02
CA ILE A 8 -20.79 53.54 27.71
C ILE A 8 -19.64 52.59 27.29
N ARG A 9 -19.96 51.56 26.52
CA ARG A 9 -18.96 50.56 26.04
C ARG A 9 -18.04 51.06 24.91
N ALA A 10 -18.38 52.15 24.23
CA ALA A 10 -17.54 52.72 23.16
C ALA A 10 -16.34 53.53 23.68
N PHE A 11 -16.43 54.10 24.87
CA PHE A 11 -15.33 54.88 25.46
C PHE A 11 -14.21 54.03 26.08
N ALA A 12 -14.53 52.83 26.58
CA ALA A 12 -13.54 51.91 27.12
C ALA A 12 -12.64 51.28 26.03
N ALA A 13 -13.19 51.04 24.83
CA ALA A 13 -12.41 50.51 23.71
C ALA A 13 -11.44 51.53 23.11
N LEU A 14 -11.82 52.81 23.08
CA LEU A 14 -10.96 53.88 22.56
C LEU A 14 -9.79 54.22 23.52
N ALA A 15 -10.00 54.13 24.82
CA ALA A 15 -8.95 54.33 25.82
C ALA A 15 -7.92 53.19 25.84
N PHE A 16 -8.34 51.94 25.53
CA PHE A 16 -7.43 50.80 25.44
C PHE A 16 -6.56 50.83 24.18
N VAL A 17 -7.09 51.29 23.06
CA VAL A 17 -6.32 51.46 21.82
C VAL A 17 -5.29 52.62 21.94
N LEU A 18 -5.60 53.68 22.66
CA LEU A 18 -4.65 54.78 22.88
C LEU A 18 -3.53 54.43 23.90
N ALA A 19 -3.81 53.55 24.86
CA ALA A 19 -2.82 53.08 25.84
C ALA A 19 -1.80 52.10 25.24
N VAL A 20 -2.18 51.31 24.23
CA VAL A 20 -1.27 50.41 23.50
C VAL A 20 -0.36 51.18 22.53
N ALA A 21 -0.76 52.37 22.05
CA ALA A 21 0.05 53.20 21.15
C ALA A 21 1.15 54.02 21.88
N LEU A 22 1.15 54.05 23.23
CA LEU A 22 2.15 54.77 24.04
C LEU A 22 3.07 53.84 24.84
N ALA A 23 3.06 52.52 24.54
CA ALA A 23 4.09 51.65 25.07
C ALA A 23 5.45 52.11 24.50
N PRO A 24 6.50 52.29 25.33
CA PRO A 24 7.81 52.60 24.80
C PRO A 24 8.21 51.46 23.87
N VAL A 25 8.41 51.78 22.58
CA VAL A 25 9.10 50.88 21.64
C VAL A 25 10.49 50.74 22.25
N GLY A 26 10.69 49.65 22.99
CA GLY A 26 12.03 49.28 23.40
C GLY A 26 12.87 49.25 22.13
N THR A 27 13.92 50.03 22.07
CA THR A 27 14.93 49.96 21.03
C THR A 27 15.48 48.54 21.08
N ALA A 28 14.94 47.66 20.25
CA ALA A 28 15.63 46.42 19.92
C ALA A 28 17.02 46.85 19.44
N ALA A 29 18.04 46.57 20.24
CA ALA A 29 19.40 46.75 19.80
C ALA A 29 19.49 46.02 18.46
N ALA A 30 19.73 46.76 17.36
CA ALA A 30 19.88 46.17 16.05
C ALA A 30 21.06 45.19 16.15
N GLN A 31 20.74 43.88 16.11
CA GLN A 31 21.77 42.87 16.06
C GLN A 31 22.59 43.15 14.80
N SER A 32 23.89 43.36 14.98
CA SER A 32 24.77 43.49 13.81
C SER A 32 24.64 42.22 13.00
N PRO A 33 24.24 42.29 11.73
CA PRO A 33 24.03 41.10 10.92
C PRO A 33 25.35 40.32 10.81
N GLU A 34 25.28 39.01 10.89
CA GLU A 34 26.44 38.15 10.68
C GLU A 34 27.02 38.38 9.28
N ARG A 35 28.36 38.36 9.15
CA ARG A 35 29.08 38.51 7.89
C ARG A 35 30.46 37.87 7.96
N ILE A 36 31.06 37.67 6.80
CA ILE A 36 32.47 37.28 6.66
C ILE A 36 33.26 38.50 6.23
N LEU A 37 34.18 38.97 7.08
CA LEU A 37 35.00 40.12 6.82
C LEU A 37 36.06 39.85 5.74
N ARG A 38 36.63 38.63 5.79
CA ARG A 38 37.61 38.15 4.81
C ARG A 38 37.44 36.64 4.64
N TYR A 39 37.44 36.24 3.37
CA TYR A 39 37.53 34.83 2.99
C TYR A 39 38.69 34.66 2.02
N ALA A 40 39.77 34.08 2.48
CA ALA A 40 40.94 33.78 1.67
C ALA A 40 41.07 32.28 1.42
N VAL A 41 41.23 31.93 0.14
CA VAL A 41 41.36 30.53 -0.30
C VAL A 41 42.73 30.37 -0.96
N GLU A 42 43.54 29.47 -0.44
CA GLU A 42 44.82 29.09 -1.01
C GLU A 42 44.72 27.69 -1.57
N ILE A 43 44.97 27.51 -2.85
CA ILE A 43 44.88 26.23 -3.55
C ILE A 43 46.28 25.88 -4.06
N THR A 44 46.75 24.68 -3.70
CA THR A 44 47.97 24.10 -4.26
C THR A 44 47.58 22.92 -5.14
N ILE A 45 47.94 22.95 -6.40
CA ILE A 45 47.79 21.85 -7.34
C ILE A 45 48.99 20.94 -7.17
N GLU A 46 48.74 19.68 -6.86
CA GLU A 46 49.77 18.65 -6.67
C GLU A 46 50.12 17.95 -8.00
N GLN A 47 51.30 17.31 -8.07
CA GLN A 47 51.72 16.58 -9.27
C GLN A 47 50.81 15.39 -9.62
N ASP A 48 50.11 14.82 -8.63
CA ASP A 48 49.15 13.72 -8.81
C ASP A 48 47.78 14.20 -9.31
N ALA A 49 47.62 15.45 -9.68
CA ALA A 49 46.38 16.14 -10.08
C ALA A 49 45.32 16.23 -8.94
N SER A 50 45.71 16.03 -7.68
CA SER A 50 44.90 16.44 -6.54
C SER A 50 45.12 17.92 -6.22
N ILE A 51 44.24 18.51 -5.41
CA ILE A 51 44.43 19.84 -4.86
C ILE A 51 44.44 19.82 -3.34
N VAL A 52 45.26 20.66 -2.74
CA VAL A 52 45.20 20.99 -1.32
C VAL A 52 44.64 22.40 -1.21
N VAL A 53 43.57 22.55 -0.44
CA VAL A 53 42.88 23.82 -0.24
C VAL A 53 43.01 24.23 1.21
N SER A 54 43.43 25.49 1.46
CA SER A 54 43.43 26.13 2.77
C SER A 54 42.50 27.33 2.73
N GLU A 55 41.43 27.28 3.53
CA GLU A 55 40.44 28.35 3.64
C GLU A 55 40.65 29.09 4.95
N THR A 56 40.86 30.42 4.89
CA THR A 56 40.89 31.31 6.06
C THR A 56 39.64 32.16 6.03
N ILE A 57 38.79 31.99 7.05
CA ILE A 57 37.48 32.63 7.17
C ILE A 57 37.46 33.50 8.43
N ASP A 58 37.50 34.84 8.25
CA ASP A 58 37.30 35.80 9.32
C ASP A 58 35.78 36.05 9.46
N TYR A 59 35.12 35.32 10.36
CA TYR A 59 33.68 35.37 10.55
C TYR A 59 33.34 36.31 11.69
N ASP A 60 32.39 37.22 11.48
CA ASP A 60 31.85 38.12 12.48
C ASP A 60 30.40 37.70 12.83
N PHE A 61 30.24 37.09 13.97
CA PHE A 61 28.94 36.70 14.49
C PHE A 61 28.12 37.88 15.05
N GLY A 62 28.75 39.10 15.12
CA GLY A 62 28.13 40.25 15.77
C GLY A 62 27.76 39.92 17.22
N SER A 63 26.51 40.12 17.57
CA SER A 63 25.98 39.82 18.90
C SER A 63 25.27 38.44 18.97
N SER A 64 25.26 37.71 17.87
CA SER A 64 24.61 36.38 17.83
C SER A 64 25.47 35.34 18.54
N GLU A 65 24.88 34.64 19.53
CA GLU A 65 25.52 33.51 20.17
C GLU A 65 25.47 32.29 19.26
N ARG A 66 26.64 31.72 18.92
CA ARG A 66 26.79 30.57 18.04
C ARG A 66 27.79 29.58 18.61
N HIS A 67 27.63 28.30 18.29
CA HIS A 67 28.59 27.27 18.69
C HIS A 67 29.81 27.22 17.78
N GLY A 68 29.71 27.73 16.56
CA GLY A 68 30.74 27.76 15.57
C GLY A 68 30.23 27.92 14.14
N ILE A 69 30.99 27.42 13.15
CA ILE A 69 30.58 27.41 11.73
C ILE A 69 30.50 26.00 11.19
N PHE A 70 29.81 25.85 10.07
CA PHE A 70 29.93 24.65 9.23
C PHE A 70 30.34 25.03 7.82
N ARG A 71 31.05 24.14 7.15
CA ARG A 71 31.49 24.28 5.76
C ARG A 71 30.95 23.08 4.97
N ASP A 72 30.10 23.36 4.01
CA ASP A 72 29.52 22.36 3.11
C ASP A 72 30.31 22.35 1.79
N ILE A 73 30.84 21.19 1.42
CA ILE A 73 31.63 20.98 0.20
C ILE A 73 30.97 19.89 -0.64
N PRO A 74 30.50 20.16 -1.86
CA PRO A 74 30.01 19.14 -2.75
C PRO A 74 31.11 18.15 -3.12
N THR A 75 30.90 16.89 -2.73
CA THR A 75 31.84 15.79 -2.98
C THR A 75 31.31 14.79 -4.00
N ARG A 76 30.07 14.97 -4.44
CA ARG A 76 29.44 14.15 -5.48
C ARG A 76 28.59 15.04 -6.39
N LEU A 77 28.90 15.07 -7.68
CA LEU A 77 28.15 15.81 -8.67
C LEU A 77 27.71 14.90 -9.82
N ARG A 78 26.54 15.19 -10.39
CA ARG A 78 26.09 14.49 -11.59
C ARG A 78 27.06 14.71 -12.74
N TYR A 79 27.61 13.63 -13.29
CA TYR A 79 28.46 13.67 -14.49
C TYR A 79 27.63 13.48 -15.75
N ASP A 80 26.86 12.38 -15.80
CA ASP A 80 25.93 12.07 -16.89
C ASP A 80 24.70 11.31 -16.35
N ASP A 81 23.95 10.65 -17.22
CA ASP A 81 22.77 9.86 -16.81
C ASP A 81 23.14 8.57 -16.07
N THR A 82 24.38 8.10 -16.20
CA THR A 82 24.86 6.82 -15.68
C THR A 82 25.79 6.98 -14.49
N TYR A 83 26.59 8.05 -14.49
CA TYR A 83 27.66 8.25 -13.51
C TYR A 83 27.52 9.58 -12.75
N ASP A 84 27.93 9.55 -11.48
CA ASP A 84 28.28 10.72 -10.69
C ASP A 84 29.81 10.86 -10.66
N ARG A 85 30.31 12.08 -10.71
CA ARG A 85 31.71 12.41 -10.44
C ARG A 85 31.90 12.58 -8.94
N ILE A 86 32.87 11.90 -8.41
CA ILE A 86 33.19 11.90 -6.98
C ILE A 86 34.48 12.73 -6.78
N TYR A 87 34.45 13.51 -5.73
CA TYR A 87 35.58 14.30 -5.26
C TYR A 87 35.97 13.79 -3.86
N PRO A 88 36.84 12.77 -3.74
CA PRO A 88 37.34 12.32 -2.44
C PRO A 88 37.92 13.49 -1.66
N LEU A 89 37.39 13.73 -0.45
CA LEU A 89 37.76 14.82 0.41
C LEU A 89 38.36 14.28 1.71
N GLU A 90 39.52 14.79 2.08
CA GLU A 90 40.21 14.48 3.34
C GLU A 90 40.51 15.80 4.07
N VAL A 91 39.98 15.95 5.30
CA VAL A 91 40.29 17.12 6.14
C VAL A 91 41.67 16.91 6.77
N LEU A 92 42.60 17.81 6.49
CA LEU A 92 43.98 17.73 6.98
C LEU A 92 44.14 18.41 8.33
N SER A 93 43.53 19.60 8.50
CA SER A 93 43.58 20.31 9.78
C SER A 93 42.47 21.34 9.90
N VAL A 94 42.09 21.64 11.11
CA VAL A 94 41.23 22.78 11.47
C VAL A 94 41.91 23.54 12.61
N SER A 95 42.06 24.83 12.46
CA SER A 95 42.62 25.74 13.47
C SER A 95 41.88 27.07 13.50
N GLY A 96 42.18 27.94 14.44
CA GLY A 96 41.51 29.23 14.55
C GLY A 96 42.23 30.25 15.43
N SER A 97 41.68 31.45 15.53
CA SER A 97 42.15 32.49 16.44
C SER A 97 42.03 32.09 17.91
N PRO A 98 42.81 32.68 18.82
CA PRO A 98 42.68 32.39 20.25
C PRO A 98 41.22 32.52 20.74
N GLY A 99 40.73 31.50 21.41
CA GLY A 99 39.36 31.47 21.95
C GLY A 99 38.30 30.94 20.97
N THR A 100 38.65 30.66 19.71
CA THR A 100 37.76 30.03 18.73
C THR A 100 37.69 28.51 18.99
N PRO A 101 36.51 27.90 19.13
CA PRO A 101 36.40 26.47 19.23
C PRO A 101 36.66 25.84 17.85
N VAL A 102 37.61 24.88 17.79
CA VAL A 102 38.10 24.25 16.57
C VAL A 102 37.89 22.74 16.49
N GLN A 103 37.15 22.18 17.44
CA GLN A 103 36.70 20.78 17.35
C GLN A 103 35.84 20.65 16.10
N TYR A 104 36.01 19.56 15.34
CA TYR A 104 35.22 19.36 14.14
C TYR A 104 34.77 17.91 13.99
N VAL A 105 33.68 17.75 13.27
CA VAL A 105 33.17 16.47 12.78
C VAL A 105 32.86 16.60 11.30
N THR A 106 33.11 15.53 10.56
CA THR A 106 32.76 15.42 9.15
C THR A 106 31.54 14.53 9.01
N GLU A 107 30.50 15.03 8.35
CA GLU A 107 29.23 14.31 8.19
C GLU A 107 28.71 14.45 6.75
N ASP A 108 27.94 13.47 6.28
CA ASP A 108 27.20 13.57 5.02
C ASP A 108 25.92 14.39 5.26
N SER A 109 25.84 15.58 4.68
CA SER A 109 24.65 16.44 4.80
C SER A 109 23.56 16.12 3.77
N GLY A 110 23.73 15.04 3.00
CA GLY A 110 22.82 14.63 1.93
C GLY A 110 23.12 15.33 0.60
N GLY A 111 22.50 14.80 -0.48
CA GLY A 111 22.68 15.39 -1.82
C GLY A 111 24.10 15.26 -2.41
N GLY A 112 24.99 14.51 -1.78
CA GLY A 112 26.38 14.37 -2.21
C GLY A 112 27.29 15.49 -1.69
N THR A 113 26.96 16.07 -0.56
CA THR A 113 27.71 17.17 0.10
C THR A 113 28.28 16.67 1.42
N THR A 114 29.57 16.89 1.61
CA THR A 114 30.26 16.67 2.88
C THR A 114 30.26 17.94 3.69
N ARG A 115 29.75 17.88 4.93
CA ARG A 115 29.76 18.98 5.91
C ARG A 115 30.91 18.79 6.87
N ILE A 116 31.72 19.83 7.04
CA ILE A 116 32.69 19.98 8.12
C ILE A 116 32.06 20.93 9.14
N ARG A 117 31.55 20.39 10.25
CA ARG A 117 30.98 21.19 11.33
C ARG A 117 32.05 21.44 12.37
N ILE A 118 32.33 22.72 12.63
CA ILE A 118 33.43 23.20 13.45
C ILE A 118 32.85 24.01 14.61
N GLY A 119 33.20 23.67 15.84
CA GLY A 119 32.69 24.36 17.03
C GLY A 119 32.58 23.44 18.24
N ASP A 120 32.00 23.98 19.31
CA ASP A 120 31.80 23.28 20.57
C ASP A 120 30.30 23.32 20.93
N PRO A 121 29.60 22.18 21.00
CA PRO A 121 28.17 22.16 21.30
C PRO A 121 27.82 22.70 22.70
N ASP A 122 28.78 22.69 23.63
CA ASP A 122 28.60 23.10 25.02
C ASP A 122 29.01 24.58 25.28
N ARG A 123 29.52 25.26 24.23
CA ARG A 123 30.03 26.61 24.35
C ARG A 123 29.59 27.49 23.18
N THR A 124 29.04 28.67 23.48
CA THR A 124 28.76 29.70 22.48
C THR A 124 29.87 30.77 22.45
N ILE A 125 30.01 31.39 21.27
CA ILE A 125 30.91 32.50 20.98
C ILE A 125 30.15 33.62 20.29
N THR A 126 30.65 34.85 20.35
CA THR A 126 30.12 36.06 19.70
C THR A 126 31.27 36.89 19.14
N GLY A 127 31.00 37.87 18.28
CA GLY A 127 32.01 38.76 17.70
C GLY A 127 32.84 38.08 16.62
N GLN A 128 34.13 38.49 16.51
CA GLN A 128 34.99 38.09 15.40
C GLN A 128 35.86 36.89 15.75
N HIS A 129 35.79 35.86 14.91
CA HIS A 129 36.62 34.66 15.01
C HIS A 129 37.16 34.25 13.65
N THR A 130 38.43 33.80 13.67
CA THR A 130 39.07 33.28 12.46
C THR A 130 39.07 31.78 12.50
N TYR A 131 38.65 31.14 11.42
CA TYR A 131 38.77 29.69 11.17
C TYR A 131 39.74 29.45 10.02
N VAL A 132 40.62 28.46 10.15
CA VAL A 132 41.48 27.97 9.08
C VAL A 132 41.21 26.49 8.88
N ILE A 133 40.77 26.12 7.68
CA ILE A 133 40.40 24.77 7.31
C ILE A 133 41.28 24.31 6.18
N ALA A 134 42.07 23.26 6.37
CA ALA A 134 42.87 22.68 5.30
C ALA A 134 42.33 21.29 4.93
N TYR A 135 42.14 21.04 3.63
CA TYR A 135 41.66 19.78 3.13
C TYR A 135 42.24 19.44 1.75
N ARG A 136 42.32 18.15 1.43
CA ARG A 136 42.73 17.62 0.14
C ARG A 136 41.51 17.16 -0.65
N VAL A 137 41.52 17.40 -1.98
CA VAL A 137 40.47 16.95 -2.90
C VAL A 137 41.10 16.23 -4.09
N GLY A 138 40.66 15.00 -4.32
CA GLY A 138 41.02 14.23 -5.51
C GLY A 138 40.04 14.49 -6.68
N GLY A 139 40.56 14.35 -7.91
CA GLY A 139 39.74 14.43 -9.12
C GLY A 139 39.20 15.83 -9.44
N ALA A 140 39.83 16.90 -8.89
CA ALA A 140 39.37 18.27 -9.06
C ALA A 140 39.71 18.86 -10.45
N LEU A 141 40.77 18.40 -11.09
CA LEU A 141 41.19 18.89 -12.41
C LEU A 141 40.40 18.22 -13.54
N ASN A 142 40.25 18.94 -14.64
CA ASN A 142 39.68 18.46 -15.89
C ASN A 142 40.80 18.30 -16.93
N GLY A 143 40.86 17.14 -17.61
CA GLY A 143 41.78 16.89 -18.70
C GLY A 143 41.13 17.23 -20.05
N PHE A 144 41.68 18.17 -20.78
CA PHE A 144 41.34 18.47 -22.18
C PHE A 144 42.42 17.92 -23.12
N PRO A 145 42.18 17.84 -24.44
CA PRO A 145 43.20 17.34 -25.37
C PRO A 145 44.49 18.16 -25.42
N ASP A 146 44.41 19.47 -25.22
CA ASP A 146 45.47 20.46 -25.38
C ASP A 146 46.00 21.04 -24.06
N HIS A 147 45.23 20.96 -22.98
CA HIS A 147 45.60 21.49 -21.66
C HIS A 147 44.93 20.72 -20.53
N ASP A 148 45.31 21.00 -19.30
CA ASP A 148 44.64 20.56 -18.08
C ASP A 148 44.09 21.79 -17.34
N GLU A 149 42.93 21.68 -16.73
CA GLU A 149 42.23 22.81 -16.15
C GLU A 149 41.73 22.53 -14.72
N LEU A 150 42.04 23.45 -13.82
CA LEU A 150 41.32 23.56 -12.56
C LEU A 150 40.14 24.52 -12.74
N TYR A 151 38.91 24.03 -12.64
CA TYR A 151 37.69 24.82 -12.58
C TYR A 151 37.07 24.65 -11.21
N TRP A 152 37.27 25.60 -10.31
CA TRP A 152 36.98 25.46 -8.90
C TRP A 152 36.20 26.64 -8.33
N ASN A 153 35.07 26.34 -7.65
CA ASN A 153 34.36 27.34 -6.86
C ASN A 153 35.11 27.53 -5.55
N ALA A 154 36.03 28.47 -5.50
CA ALA A 154 36.79 28.81 -4.31
C ALA A 154 35.86 29.19 -3.15
N ILE A 155 34.77 29.91 -3.45
CA ILE A 155 33.68 30.20 -2.53
C ILE A 155 32.38 29.80 -3.23
N GLY A 156 31.59 28.94 -2.61
CA GLY A 156 30.33 28.49 -3.19
C GLY A 156 29.18 29.46 -2.93
N SER A 157 28.05 29.22 -3.58
CA SER A 157 26.86 30.08 -3.58
C SER A 157 25.95 29.93 -2.36
N ASP A 158 26.26 29.03 -1.42
CA ASP A 158 25.29 28.67 -0.34
C ASP A 158 25.66 29.35 1.00
N TRP A 159 26.47 30.41 0.96
CA TRP A 159 26.71 31.23 2.15
C TRP A 159 25.55 32.23 2.37
N PRO A 160 24.82 32.13 3.48
CA PRO A 160 23.67 33.02 3.74
C PRO A 160 24.06 34.42 4.23
N VAL A 161 25.36 34.68 4.33
CA VAL A 161 25.91 35.96 4.82
C VAL A 161 26.78 36.63 3.76
N PRO A 162 26.83 37.96 3.71
CA PRO A 162 27.72 38.68 2.80
C PRO A 162 29.18 38.49 3.19
N ILE A 163 30.07 38.59 2.17
CA ILE A 163 31.54 38.49 2.32
C ILE A 163 32.15 39.81 1.84
N ASP A 164 32.76 40.55 2.77
CA ASP A 164 33.30 41.90 2.45
C ASP A 164 34.52 41.85 1.52
N ARG A 165 35.35 40.81 1.66
CA ARG A 165 36.53 40.58 0.81
C ARG A 165 36.79 39.11 0.57
N ALA A 166 36.76 38.69 -0.69
CA ALA A 166 37.12 37.35 -1.14
C ALA A 166 38.44 37.41 -1.90
N THR A 167 39.37 36.52 -1.60
CA THR A 167 40.62 36.32 -2.34
C THR A 167 40.87 34.84 -2.61
N ALA A 168 41.42 34.51 -3.74
CA ALA A 168 41.93 33.17 -4.02
C ALA A 168 43.33 33.25 -4.60
N SER A 169 44.19 32.31 -4.21
CA SER A 169 45.48 32.07 -4.84
C SER A 169 45.60 30.62 -5.25
N VAL A 170 46.19 30.37 -6.39
CA VAL A 170 46.46 29.05 -6.92
C VAL A 170 47.94 28.92 -7.21
N ALA A 171 48.60 27.98 -6.59
CA ALA A 171 49.96 27.57 -6.90
C ALA A 171 49.94 26.26 -7.68
N ALA A 172 50.68 26.19 -8.76
CA ALA A 172 50.79 25.02 -9.62
C ALA A 172 52.23 24.47 -9.64
N PRO A 173 52.43 23.18 -9.95
CA PRO A 173 53.77 22.57 -10.04
C PRO A 173 54.50 22.92 -11.33
N GLY A 174 53.97 23.82 -12.14
CA GLY A 174 54.55 24.32 -13.37
C GLY A 174 53.84 25.57 -13.89
N PRO A 175 54.22 26.09 -15.10
CA PRO A 175 53.70 27.33 -15.60
C PRO A 175 52.19 27.31 -15.82
N ILE A 176 51.53 28.44 -15.51
CA ILE A 176 50.11 28.66 -15.77
C ILE A 176 49.95 29.35 -17.12
N GLU A 177 49.19 28.76 -18.06
CA GLU A 177 48.97 29.28 -19.41
C GLU A 177 47.78 30.23 -19.53
N GLY A 178 46.75 30.02 -18.73
CA GLY A 178 45.53 30.80 -18.79
C GLY A 178 44.80 30.90 -17.45
N ILE A 179 44.17 32.04 -17.22
CA ILE A 179 43.35 32.23 -16.03
C ILE A 179 42.02 32.90 -16.38
N ALA A 180 40.98 32.53 -15.66
CA ALA A 180 39.70 33.23 -15.62
C ALA A 180 39.13 33.22 -14.21
N CYS A 181 38.29 34.19 -13.88
CA CYS A 181 37.51 34.12 -12.66
C CYS A 181 36.14 34.78 -12.83
N TYR A 182 35.18 34.27 -12.08
CA TYR A 182 33.79 34.72 -12.13
C TYR A 182 33.27 34.97 -10.70
N ALA A 183 32.44 36.01 -10.55
CA ALA A 183 31.83 36.34 -9.27
C ALA A 183 30.35 36.73 -9.46
N GLY A 184 29.51 36.39 -8.49
CA GLY A 184 28.09 36.75 -8.50
C GLY A 184 27.15 35.56 -8.15
N SER A 185 25.87 35.75 -8.44
CA SER A 185 24.86 34.71 -8.23
C SER A 185 25.15 33.44 -9.08
N PHE A 186 24.59 32.32 -8.70
CA PHE A 186 24.76 31.08 -9.47
C PHE A 186 24.48 31.27 -10.96
N GLY A 187 25.41 30.80 -11.81
CA GLY A 187 25.36 30.98 -13.26
C GLY A 187 25.83 32.35 -13.78
N SER A 188 26.37 33.23 -12.92
CA SER A 188 26.95 34.52 -13.35
C SER A 188 28.23 34.33 -14.16
N ASN A 189 28.33 35.02 -15.30
CA ASN A 189 29.53 35.10 -16.13
C ASN A 189 30.31 36.41 -15.92
N LEU A 190 29.99 37.20 -14.88
CA LEU A 190 30.68 38.44 -14.59
C LEU A 190 32.09 38.12 -14.10
N PRO A 191 33.15 38.73 -14.73
CA PRO A 191 34.51 38.53 -14.28
C PRO A 191 34.72 39.10 -12.88
N CYS A 192 35.60 38.50 -12.09
CA CYS A 192 36.01 39.07 -10.82
C CYS A 192 36.79 40.38 -11.00
N GLN A 193 36.91 41.19 -9.94
CA GLN A 193 37.51 42.52 -10.00
C GLN A 193 39.02 42.51 -10.27
N ARG A 194 39.72 41.46 -9.87
CA ARG A 194 41.17 41.33 -10.04
C ARG A 194 41.54 39.90 -10.35
N SER A 195 42.39 39.72 -11.33
CA SER A 195 43.09 38.48 -11.63
C SER A 195 44.49 38.80 -12.15
N ALA A 196 45.46 38.03 -11.71
CA ALA A 196 46.86 38.17 -12.19
C ALA A 196 47.52 36.79 -12.15
N VAL A 197 48.43 36.53 -13.10
CA VAL A 197 49.26 35.35 -13.17
C VAL A 197 50.73 35.78 -13.14
N ALA A 198 51.55 35.03 -12.39
CA ALA A 198 52.99 35.22 -12.28
C ALA A 198 53.68 33.84 -12.22
N GLY A 199 54.09 33.34 -13.40
CA GLY A 199 54.75 32.04 -13.52
C GLY A 199 53.85 30.87 -13.09
N GLU A 200 54.14 30.26 -11.95
CA GLU A 200 53.47 29.13 -11.38
C GLU A 200 52.34 29.52 -10.39
N ALA A 201 52.05 30.80 -10.25
CA ALA A 201 51.03 31.28 -9.32
C ALA A 201 50.01 32.19 -9.99
N ALA A 202 48.75 32.02 -9.63
CA ALA A 202 47.66 32.90 -10.02
C ALA A 202 46.97 33.48 -8.77
N THR A 203 46.56 34.74 -8.84
CA THR A 203 45.84 35.42 -7.75
C THR A 203 44.57 36.05 -8.25
N PHE A 204 43.53 35.99 -7.44
CA PHE A 204 42.21 36.49 -7.77
C PHE A 204 41.62 37.26 -6.58
N GLY A 205 40.77 38.23 -6.85
CA GLY A 205 40.17 39.03 -5.80
C GLY A 205 38.85 39.66 -6.19
N GLN A 206 37.94 39.62 -5.23
CA GLN A 206 36.61 40.21 -5.32
C GLN A 206 36.29 40.96 -4.03
N ARG A 207 35.82 42.19 -4.14
CA ARG A 207 35.26 42.96 -3.01
C ARG A 207 33.74 42.82 -3.05
N SER A 208 33.16 42.63 -1.90
CA SER A 208 31.71 42.55 -1.71
C SER A 208 31.04 41.44 -2.54
N LEU A 209 30.94 40.27 -1.97
CA LEU A 209 30.06 39.22 -2.44
C LEU A 209 28.81 39.26 -1.57
N ASP A 210 27.65 39.45 -2.16
CA ASP A 210 26.39 39.39 -1.46
C ASP A 210 26.10 37.94 -0.97
N ALA A 211 25.19 37.80 -0.03
CA ALA A 211 24.74 36.49 0.37
C ALA A 211 24.31 35.66 -0.86
N TYR A 212 24.62 34.37 -0.85
CA TYR A 212 24.32 33.43 -1.95
C TYR A 212 25.04 33.72 -3.26
N HIS A 213 26.19 34.48 -3.24
CA HIS A 213 27.04 34.68 -4.38
C HIS A 213 28.27 33.77 -4.31
N ALA A 214 28.69 33.27 -5.48
CA ALA A 214 29.87 32.45 -5.66
C ALA A 214 31.09 33.22 -6.13
N PHE A 215 32.29 32.67 -5.86
CA PHE A 215 33.56 33.11 -6.41
C PHE A 215 34.32 31.93 -7.00
N THR A 216 34.41 31.89 -8.31
CA THR A 216 34.93 30.75 -9.08
C THR A 216 36.25 31.15 -9.75
N VAL A 217 37.25 30.29 -9.68
CA VAL A 217 38.55 30.46 -10.32
C VAL A 217 38.80 29.37 -11.36
N VAL A 218 39.45 29.77 -12.45
CA VAL A 218 39.85 28.85 -13.53
C VAL A 218 41.33 29.04 -13.77
N VAL A 219 42.09 27.92 -13.82
CA VAL A 219 43.52 27.90 -14.08
C VAL A 219 43.85 26.81 -15.09
N GLY A 220 44.38 27.18 -16.23
CA GLY A 220 44.85 26.27 -17.28
C GLY A 220 46.34 25.96 -17.17
N LEU A 221 46.69 24.69 -17.29
CA LEU A 221 48.06 24.18 -17.25
C LEU A 221 48.39 23.46 -18.56
N PRO A 222 49.65 23.56 -19.06
CA PRO A 222 50.06 22.73 -20.19
C PRO A 222 50.07 21.25 -19.84
N LYS A 223 49.94 20.40 -20.84
CA LYS A 223 50.00 18.95 -20.67
C LYS A 223 51.35 18.52 -20.10
N GLY A 224 51.30 17.55 -19.18
CA GLY A 224 52.47 16.93 -18.58
C GLY A 224 53.00 17.64 -17.34
N VAL A 225 52.40 18.74 -16.91
CA VAL A 225 52.73 19.41 -15.64
C VAL A 225 52.20 18.61 -14.45
N VAL A 226 51.05 18.01 -14.61
CA VAL A 226 50.43 17.11 -13.63
C VAL A 226 50.17 15.75 -14.25
N ALA A 227 49.95 14.74 -13.42
CA ALA A 227 49.41 13.45 -13.88
C ALA A 227 48.09 13.67 -14.66
N GLU A 228 47.89 12.89 -15.73
CA GLU A 228 46.70 13.05 -16.58
C GLU A 228 45.39 13.03 -15.77
N PRO A 229 44.67 14.18 -15.68
CA PRO A 229 43.46 14.24 -14.89
C PRO A 229 42.37 13.36 -15.47
N LYS A 230 41.80 12.49 -14.63
CA LYS A 230 40.65 11.65 -14.98
C LYS A 230 39.54 11.85 -13.94
N PRO A 231 38.28 12.03 -14.37
CA PRO A 231 37.17 12.10 -13.40
C PRO A 231 37.03 10.77 -12.67
N ILE A 232 36.89 10.84 -11.36
CA ILE A 232 36.56 9.67 -10.55
C ILE A 232 35.07 9.46 -10.66
N LEU A 233 34.64 8.37 -11.30
CA LEU A 233 33.25 8.12 -11.61
C LEU A 233 32.69 6.97 -10.77
N GLU A 234 31.51 7.18 -10.21
CA GLU A 234 30.71 6.16 -9.52
C GLU A 234 29.37 6.01 -10.22
N GLU A 235 28.95 4.77 -10.44
CA GLU A 235 27.68 4.52 -11.14
C GLU A 235 26.49 4.93 -10.26
N ARG A 236 25.59 5.73 -10.83
CA ARG A 236 24.40 6.24 -10.16
C ARG A 236 23.41 5.12 -9.84
N ARG A 237 22.88 5.13 -8.63
CA ARG A 237 21.81 4.23 -8.22
C ARG A 237 20.46 4.73 -8.74
N THR A 238 20.16 4.47 -10.01
CA THR A 238 18.90 4.86 -10.64
C THR A 238 17.96 3.67 -10.79
N LEU A 239 16.64 3.93 -10.87
CA LEU A 239 15.67 2.88 -11.16
C LEU A 239 15.98 2.18 -12.51
N ARG A 240 16.44 2.94 -13.52
CA ARG A 240 16.83 2.37 -14.81
C ARG A 240 17.99 1.38 -14.69
N ARG A 241 18.93 1.63 -13.80
CA ARG A 241 20.02 0.69 -13.50
C ARG A 241 19.49 -0.57 -12.86
N ALA A 242 18.59 -0.44 -11.87
CA ALA A 242 18.05 -1.58 -11.14
C ALA A 242 17.22 -2.50 -12.04
N PHE A 243 16.39 -1.93 -12.94
CA PHE A 243 15.55 -2.66 -13.88
C PHE A 243 16.25 -2.88 -15.22
N SER A 244 17.28 -3.71 -15.23
CA SER A 244 17.96 -4.08 -16.47
C SER A 244 17.03 -4.88 -17.39
N THR A 245 16.91 -4.42 -18.64
CA THR A 245 16.17 -5.10 -19.71
C THR A 245 17.06 -5.86 -20.70
N SER A 246 18.26 -6.25 -20.26
CA SER A 246 19.17 -7.02 -21.11
C SER A 246 18.55 -8.38 -21.50
N PRO A 247 18.80 -8.91 -22.71
CA PRO A 247 18.19 -10.16 -23.17
C PRO A 247 18.33 -11.35 -22.19
N PRO A 248 19.49 -11.59 -21.53
CA PRO A 248 19.61 -12.70 -20.59
C PRO A 248 18.75 -12.50 -19.32
N VAL A 249 18.57 -11.26 -18.85
CA VAL A 249 17.71 -10.96 -17.68
C VAL A 249 16.25 -11.17 -18.03
N LEU A 250 15.81 -10.72 -19.20
CA LEU A 250 14.45 -10.96 -19.68
C LEU A 250 14.18 -12.45 -19.93
N GLY A 251 15.18 -13.19 -20.44
CA GLY A 251 15.10 -14.64 -20.57
C GLY A 251 14.95 -15.34 -19.22
N ALA A 252 15.74 -14.94 -18.22
CA ALA A 252 15.62 -15.46 -16.86
C ALA A 252 14.26 -15.14 -16.24
N LEU A 253 13.74 -13.92 -16.40
CA LEU A 253 12.40 -13.54 -15.96
C LEU A 253 11.32 -14.43 -16.61
N ALA A 254 11.38 -14.63 -17.93
CA ALA A 254 10.41 -15.48 -18.63
C ALA A 254 10.42 -16.91 -18.09
N VAL A 255 11.59 -17.49 -17.85
CA VAL A 255 11.74 -18.84 -17.26
C VAL A 255 11.14 -18.88 -15.85
N LEU A 256 11.42 -17.86 -15.00
CA LEU A 256 10.85 -17.77 -13.65
C LEU A 256 9.33 -17.64 -13.68
N LEU A 257 8.77 -16.79 -14.55
CA LEU A 257 7.32 -16.64 -14.70
C LEU A 257 6.66 -17.95 -15.13
N LEU A 258 7.24 -18.64 -16.10
CA LEU A 258 6.76 -19.96 -16.52
C LEU A 258 6.83 -20.97 -15.37
N ALA A 259 7.92 -20.99 -14.61
CA ALA A 259 8.08 -21.87 -13.45
C ALA A 259 7.04 -21.57 -12.35
N VAL A 260 6.77 -20.29 -12.08
CA VAL A 260 5.73 -19.86 -11.12
C VAL A 260 4.35 -20.31 -11.57
N VAL A 261 3.98 -20.07 -12.83
CA VAL A 261 2.67 -20.45 -13.37
C VAL A 261 2.52 -21.98 -13.41
N ALA A 262 3.54 -22.69 -13.88
CA ALA A 262 3.54 -24.16 -13.92
C ALA A 262 3.52 -24.76 -12.50
N GLY A 263 4.30 -24.20 -11.58
CA GLY A 263 4.34 -24.58 -10.17
C GLY A 263 2.98 -24.38 -9.50
N PHE A 264 2.36 -23.22 -9.71
CA PHE A 264 1.01 -22.93 -9.21
C PHE A 264 -0.03 -23.90 -9.83
N GLY A 265 -0.01 -24.10 -11.16
CA GLY A 265 -0.90 -25.03 -11.84
C GLY A 265 -0.76 -26.46 -11.30
N ARG A 266 0.49 -26.93 -11.13
CA ARG A 266 0.76 -28.24 -10.51
C ARG A 266 0.27 -28.32 -9.07
N LEU A 267 0.45 -27.25 -8.28
CA LEU A 267 -0.01 -27.19 -6.89
C LEU A 267 -1.54 -27.29 -6.84
N ALA A 268 -2.26 -26.43 -7.57
CA ALA A 268 -3.71 -26.44 -7.66
C ALA A 268 -4.24 -27.80 -8.14
N TRP A 269 -3.58 -28.39 -9.14
CA TRP A 269 -3.91 -29.71 -9.66
C TRP A 269 -3.77 -30.82 -8.62
N ARG A 270 -2.78 -30.75 -7.74
CA ARG A 270 -2.55 -31.76 -6.69
C ARG A 270 -3.42 -31.59 -5.46
N THR A 271 -3.67 -30.34 -5.04
CA THR A 271 -4.33 -30.03 -3.77
C THR A 271 -5.83 -29.81 -3.92
N GLY A 272 -6.28 -29.17 -5.01
CA GLY A 272 -7.66 -28.71 -5.18
C GLY A 272 -8.59 -29.66 -5.95
N ARG A 273 -8.11 -30.82 -6.41
CA ARG A 273 -8.98 -31.76 -7.11
C ARG A 273 -9.83 -32.57 -6.17
N ASP A 274 -11.14 -32.59 -6.45
CA ASP A 274 -12.10 -33.47 -5.78
C ASP A 274 -11.70 -34.94 -5.91
N ARG A 275 -12.17 -35.74 -4.96
CA ARG A 275 -11.92 -37.17 -4.94
C ARG A 275 -13.16 -37.95 -5.27
N ARG A 276 -13.01 -39.16 -5.82
CA ARG A 276 -14.07 -40.16 -6.02
C ARG A 276 -13.59 -41.53 -5.57
N PHE A 277 -14.49 -42.42 -5.25
CA PHE A 277 -14.13 -43.80 -5.02
C PHE A 277 -13.64 -44.48 -6.32
N ALA A 278 -12.63 -45.31 -6.19
CA ALA A 278 -12.15 -46.16 -7.28
C ALA A 278 -13.04 -47.41 -7.33
N GLY A 279 -14.08 -47.39 -8.15
CA GLY A 279 -15.04 -48.49 -8.22
C GLY A 279 -16.08 -48.31 -9.32
N SER A 280 -17.20 -48.99 -9.17
CA SER A 280 -18.33 -48.90 -10.09
C SER A 280 -19.02 -47.54 -10.01
N GLN A 281 -19.88 -47.20 -10.97
CA GLN A 281 -20.72 -46.00 -10.93
C GLN A 281 -21.60 -45.95 -9.67
N VAL A 282 -22.03 -47.11 -9.18
CA VAL A 282 -22.79 -47.20 -7.95
C VAL A 282 -21.94 -46.79 -6.75
N ASP A 283 -20.71 -47.30 -6.65
CA ASP A 283 -19.79 -46.92 -5.56
C ASP A 283 -19.48 -45.42 -5.57
N VAL A 284 -19.32 -44.84 -6.76
CA VAL A 284 -19.08 -43.41 -6.91
C VAL A 284 -20.23 -42.52 -6.44
N LEU A 285 -21.49 -43.00 -6.65
CA LEU A 285 -22.70 -42.22 -6.36
C LEU A 285 -23.27 -42.51 -4.95
N MET A 286 -23.34 -43.77 -4.56
CA MET A 286 -24.02 -44.20 -3.33
C MET A 286 -23.06 -44.40 -2.15
N GLY A 287 -21.74 -44.30 -2.41
CA GLY A 287 -20.70 -44.58 -1.45
C GLY A 287 -20.23 -46.03 -1.50
N ALA A 288 -18.95 -46.24 -1.26
CA ALA A 288 -18.30 -47.53 -1.29
C ALA A 288 -18.07 -48.07 0.12
N PRO A 289 -17.88 -49.40 0.32
CA PRO A 289 -17.47 -49.97 1.59
C PRO A 289 -16.24 -49.32 2.21
N GLN A 290 -16.12 -49.36 3.52
CA GLN A 290 -14.95 -48.83 4.22
C GLN A 290 -13.65 -49.42 3.68
N GLY A 291 -12.65 -48.57 3.41
CA GLY A 291 -11.36 -48.99 2.87
C GLY A 291 -11.25 -48.96 1.35
N THR A 292 -12.31 -48.63 0.62
CA THR A 292 -12.22 -48.43 -0.83
C THR A 292 -11.28 -47.23 -1.15
N PRO A 293 -10.27 -47.42 -2.00
CA PRO A 293 -9.33 -46.36 -2.31
C PRO A 293 -10.00 -45.19 -3.03
N GLU A 294 -9.61 -43.98 -2.66
CA GLU A 294 -10.05 -42.75 -3.31
C GLU A 294 -9.06 -42.32 -4.39
N GLN A 295 -9.55 -41.86 -5.53
CA GLN A 295 -8.77 -41.28 -6.62
C GLN A 295 -9.24 -39.87 -6.97
N ALA A 296 -8.37 -39.07 -7.59
CA ALA A 296 -8.74 -37.73 -8.04
C ALA A 296 -9.74 -37.80 -9.19
N VAL A 297 -10.77 -36.98 -9.17
CA VAL A 297 -11.75 -36.87 -10.27
C VAL A 297 -11.03 -36.43 -11.55
N PRO A 298 -11.22 -37.11 -12.71
CA PRO A 298 -10.69 -36.63 -13.98
C PRO A 298 -11.19 -35.21 -14.31
N ALA A 299 -10.33 -34.39 -14.97
CA ALA A 299 -10.65 -32.99 -15.22
C ALA A 299 -11.93 -32.75 -16.02
N PHE A 300 -12.27 -33.67 -16.92
CA PHE A 300 -13.46 -33.60 -17.80
C PHE A 300 -14.72 -34.27 -17.21
N GLU A 301 -14.63 -34.88 -16.02
CA GLU A 301 -15.77 -35.49 -15.33
C GLU A 301 -16.34 -34.66 -14.18
N ALA A 302 -15.72 -33.55 -13.84
CA ALA A 302 -16.06 -32.75 -12.64
C ALA A 302 -17.55 -32.32 -12.62
N ASP A 303 -18.14 -32.07 -13.79
CA ASP A 303 -19.51 -31.54 -13.92
C ASP A 303 -20.57 -32.60 -14.31
N ALA A 304 -20.22 -33.88 -14.30
CA ALA A 304 -21.19 -34.92 -14.59
C ALA A 304 -22.35 -34.92 -13.58
N SER A 305 -23.59 -34.86 -14.08
CA SER A 305 -24.79 -35.05 -13.28
C SER A 305 -24.95 -36.51 -12.87
N GLY A 306 -25.50 -36.74 -11.68
CA GLY A 306 -25.91 -38.06 -11.22
C GLY A 306 -27.28 -38.50 -11.78
N PRO A 307 -27.82 -39.62 -11.28
CA PRO A 307 -29.16 -40.05 -11.63
C PRO A 307 -30.19 -39.02 -11.16
N VAL A 308 -31.33 -38.98 -11.83
CA VAL A 308 -32.46 -38.12 -11.46
C VAL A 308 -33.00 -38.63 -10.11
N GLU A 309 -33.02 -37.74 -9.09
CA GLU A 309 -33.55 -38.04 -7.77
C GLU A 309 -34.77 -37.18 -7.46
N PHE A 310 -35.87 -37.82 -7.05
CA PHE A 310 -37.13 -37.13 -6.75
C PHE A 310 -37.24 -36.63 -5.30
N ALA A 311 -36.20 -36.82 -4.49
CA ALA A 311 -36.08 -36.30 -3.14
C ALA A 311 -34.66 -35.84 -2.88
N ALA A 312 -34.48 -34.95 -1.90
CA ALA A 312 -33.16 -34.55 -1.47
C ALA A 312 -32.35 -35.75 -0.98
N PRO A 313 -31.19 -36.07 -1.57
CA PRO A 313 -30.42 -37.25 -1.25
C PRO A 313 -29.91 -37.19 0.18
N ASP A 314 -29.90 -38.36 0.86
CA ASP A 314 -29.39 -38.55 2.23
C ASP A 314 -29.96 -37.58 3.27
N GLY A 315 -31.13 -36.97 3.03
CA GLY A 315 -31.75 -36.00 3.92
C GLY A 315 -30.97 -34.69 4.06
N VAL A 316 -30.18 -34.33 3.03
CA VAL A 316 -29.47 -33.03 2.98
C VAL A 316 -30.46 -31.88 3.10
N ARG A 317 -30.22 -30.97 4.05
CA ARG A 317 -31.03 -29.77 4.27
C ARG A 317 -30.72 -28.67 3.24
N PRO A 318 -31.67 -27.75 2.96
CA PRO A 318 -31.46 -26.67 1.99
C PRO A 318 -30.18 -25.85 2.25
N GLY A 319 -29.95 -25.42 3.49
CA GLY A 319 -28.74 -24.63 3.84
C GLY A 319 -27.41 -25.35 3.67
N GLN A 320 -27.42 -26.70 3.61
CA GLN A 320 -26.21 -27.48 3.38
C GLN A 320 -25.84 -27.56 1.89
N ILE A 321 -26.81 -27.34 0.99
CA ILE A 321 -26.64 -27.54 -0.46
C ILE A 321 -25.64 -26.57 -1.05
N GLY A 322 -25.74 -25.28 -0.73
CA GLY A 322 -24.79 -24.30 -1.26
C GLY A 322 -23.38 -24.61 -0.80
N THR A 323 -23.17 -24.81 0.50
CA THR A 323 -21.87 -25.21 1.05
C THR A 323 -21.31 -26.48 0.38
N LEU A 324 -22.17 -27.45 0.08
CA LEU A 324 -21.78 -28.68 -0.60
C LEU A 324 -21.42 -28.45 -2.09
N MET A 325 -22.20 -27.61 -2.80
CA MET A 325 -22.09 -27.42 -4.25
C MET A 325 -20.98 -26.45 -4.65
N ASP A 326 -20.83 -25.33 -3.96
CA ASP A 326 -19.88 -24.27 -4.28
C ASP A 326 -18.75 -24.09 -3.24
N GLU A 327 -18.76 -24.95 -2.20
CA GLU A 327 -17.76 -24.98 -1.13
C GLU A 327 -17.80 -23.72 -0.23
N THR A 328 -18.83 -22.90 -0.38
CA THR A 328 -18.98 -21.63 0.33
C THR A 328 -20.31 -21.59 1.06
N ALA A 329 -20.30 -21.29 2.36
CA ALA A 329 -21.52 -21.00 3.10
C ALA A 329 -21.97 -19.57 2.81
N ASN A 330 -22.90 -19.41 1.89
CA ASN A 330 -23.38 -18.12 1.42
C ASN A 330 -24.54 -17.57 2.29
N PRO A 331 -24.80 -16.25 2.33
CA PRO A 331 -26.00 -15.71 2.96
C PRO A 331 -27.30 -16.28 2.39
N LEU A 332 -27.31 -16.74 1.13
CA LEU A 332 -28.43 -17.42 0.52
C LEU A 332 -28.76 -18.75 1.22
N ASP A 333 -27.75 -19.53 1.60
CA ASP A 333 -27.91 -20.80 2.32
C ASP A 333 -28.57 -20.58 3.68
N VAL A 334 -28.17 -19.51 4.36
CA VAL A 334 -28.75 -19.11 5.66
C VAL A 334 -30.20 -18.64 5.47
N THR A 335 -30.49 -17.89 4.41
CA THR A 335 -31.86 -17.45 4.11
C THR A 335 -32.79 -18.64 3.77
N ALA A 336 -32.29 -19.56 2.96
CA ALA A 336 -33.05 -20.80 2.67
C ALA A 336 -33.26 -21.64 3.92
N THR A 337 -32.31 -21.63 4.86
CA THR A 337 -32.50 -22.28 6.19
C THR A 337 -33.60 -21.58 6.99
N ILE A 338 -33.72 -20.26 6.98
CA ILE A 338 -34.82 -19.53 7.65
C ILE A 338 -36.17 -19.99 7.10
N ILE A 339 -36.26 -20.10 5.77
CA ILE A 339 -37.51 -20.55 5.11
C ILE A 339 -37.80 -22.03 5.44
N ASP A 340 -36.78 -22.91 5.42
CA ASP A 340 -36.94 -24.31 5.82
C ASP A 340 -37.40 -24.44 7.27
N LEU A 341 -36.85 -23.66 8.19
CA LEU A 341 -37.27 -23.59 9.59
C LEU A 341 -38.72 -23.10 9.71
N ALA A 342 -39.13 -22.09 8.91
CA ALA A 342 -40.50 -21.61 8.89
C ALA A 342 -41.47 -22.68 8.36
N VAL A 343 -41.14 -23.37 7.28
CA VAL A 343 -41.91 -24.53 6.78
C VAL A 343 -42.09 -25.63 7.86
N ARG A 344 -41.04 -25.83 8.66
CA ARG A 344 -41.08 -26.78 9.81
C ARG A 344 -41.72 -26.19 11.08
N LYS A 345 -42.31 -24.97 10.98
CA LYS A 345 -43.06 -24.27 12.03
C LYS A 345 -42.22 -23.89 13.26
N TYR A 346 -40.95 -23.51 13.07
CA TYR A 346 -40.14 -22.91 14.11
C TYR A 346 -40.36 -21.39 14.18
N PRO A 347 -40.22 -20.56 13.12
CA PRO A 347 -40.77 -19.23 13.07
C PRO A 347 -41.96 -19.12 12.11
N VAL A 348 -42.75 -18.05 12.27
CA VAL A 348 -43.66 -17.51 11.24
C VAL A 348 -43.01 -16.30 10.61
N ILE A 349 -43.13 -16.16 9.29
CA ILE A 349 -42.70 -15.02 8.52
C ILE A 349 -43.94 -14.18 8.16
N GLU A 350 -44.03 -12.95 8.61
CA GLU A 350 -45.11 -12.01 8.33
C GLU A 350 -44.59 -10.85 7.47
N GLU A 351 -45.19 -10.62 6.32
CA GLU A 351 -44.90 -9.50 5.45
C GLU A 351 -45.48 -8.20 6.03
N ILE A 352 -44.64 -7.18 6.23
CA ILE A 352 -45.03 -5.87 6.71
C ILE A 352 -45.25 -4.94 5.52
N SER A 353 -46.41 -4.29 5.47
CA SER A 353 -46.75 -3.33 4.41
C SER A 353 -45.73 -2.22 4.26
N LYS A 354 -45.47 -1.83 3.00
CA LYS A 354 -44.63 -0.69 2.67
C LYS A 354 -45.21 0.58 3.29
N LYS A 355 -44.44 1.30 4.12
CA LYS A 355 -44.82 2.63 4.60
C LYS A 355 -44.48 3.69 3.54
N GLY A 356 -45.50 4.18 2.80
CA GLY A 356 -45.38 5.27 1.82
C GLY A 356 -44.88 4.81 0.44
N TRP A 357 -44.88 5.77 -0.53
CA TRP A 357 -44.58 5.53 -1.96
C TRP A 357 -43.14 5.00 -2.23
N PHE A 358 -42.18 5.36 -1.36
CA PHE A 358 -40.76 4.92 -1.46
C PHE A 358 -40.35 3.88 -0.42
N GLY A 359 -41.29 3.31 0.33
CA GLY A 359 -41.01 2.31 1.36
C GLY A 359 -40.53 0.99 0.76
N LYS A 360 -39.49 0.39 1.35
CA LYS A 360 -39.06 -0.97 1.04
C LYS A 360 -39.92 -1.97 1.81
N PRO A 361 -40.20 -3.15 1.25
CA PRO A 361 -40.85 -4.22 2.00
C PRO A 361 -39.98 -4.62 3.20
N ASP A 362 -40.61 -4.96 4.33
CA ASP A 362 -39.94 -5.51 5.51
C ASP A 362 -40.71 -6.74 5.98
N TRP A 363 -40.07 -7.58 6.78
CA TRP A 363 -40.67 -8.80 7.31
C TRP A 363 -40.46 -8.88 8.80
N LYS A 364 -41.44 -9.43 9.49
CA LYS A 364 -41.37 -9.77 10.90
C LYS A 364 -41.28 -11.31 11.03
N LEU A 365 -40.33 -11.75 11.79
CA LEU A 365 -40.20 -13.15 12.19
C LEU A 365 -40.69 -13.29 13.62
N THR A 366 -41.60 -14.26 13.86
CA THR A 366 -42.14 -14.56 15.20
C THR A 366 -41.81 -16.01 15.52
N LYS A 367 -41.13 -16.25 16.63
CA LYS A 367 -40.77 -17.58 17.12
C LYS A 367 -42.01 -18.33 17.61
N LEU A 368 -42.22 -19.53 17.12
CA LEU A 368 -43.30 -20.40 17.55
C LEU A 368 -42.84 -21.57 18.45
N LYS A 369 -41.60 -22.00 18.28
CA LYS A 369 -41.06 -23.19 18.91
C LYS A 369 -39.58 -22.98 19.28
N ASP A 370 -39.19 -23.46 20.45
CA ASP A 370 -37.79 -23.47 20.87
C ASP A 370 -36.98 -24.53 20.11
N PRO A 371 -35.65 -24.32 19.99
CA PRO A 371 -34.76 -25.31 19.40
C PRO A 371 -34.89 -26.69 20.09
N ASP A 372 -35.08 -27.72 19.30
CA ASP A 372 -35.19 -29.09 19.78
C ASP A 372 -34.11 -30.01 19.18
N ARG A 373 -34.22 -31.31 19.38
CA ARG A 373 -33.25 -32.33 18.94
C ARG A 373 -33.27 -32.55 17.41
N ASP A 374 -34.33 -32.14 16.73
CA ASP A 374 -34.47 -32.29 15.27
C ASP A 374 -33.69 -31.25 14.50
N LEU A 375 -33.19 -30.19 15.19
CA LEU A 375 -32.34 -29.16 14.60
C LEU A 375 -30.87 -29.56 14.57
N LEU A 376 -30.25 -29.36 13.44
CA LEU A 376 -28.79 -29.39 13.29
C LEU A 376 -28.15 -28.23 14.04
N GLU A 377 -26.83 -28.31 14.31
CA GLU A 377 -26.09 -27.29 15.06
C GLU A 377 -26.26 -25.90 14.45
N TYR A 378 -26.05 -25.74 13.13
CA TYR A 378 -26.18 -24.47 12.45
C TYR A 378 -27.61 -23.91 12.40
N GLU A 379 -28.64 -24.79 12.38
CA GLU A 379 -30.06 -24.40 12.43
C GLU A 379 -30.41 -23.85 13.81
N ARG A 380 -29.85 -24.45 14.87
CA ARG A 380 -30.00 -23.99 16.25
C ARG A 380 -29.31 -22.64 16.45
N GLU A 381 -28.06 -22.53 16.03
CA GLU A 381 -27.28 -21.26 16.08
C GLU A 381 -27.99 -20.14 15.33
N LEU A 382 -28.59 -20.44 14.19
CA LEU A 382 -29.38 -19.48 13.42
C LEU A 382 -30.63 -19.02 14.17
N LEU A 383 -31.40 -19.95 14.71
CA LEU A 383 -32.64 -19.65 15.43
C LEU A 383 -32.36 -18.85 16.72
N ASP A 384 -31.33 -19.23 17.48
CA ASP A 384 -30.90 -18.53 18.69
C ASP A 384 -30.38 -17.12 18.35
N GLY A 385 -29.64 -16.98 17.25
CA GLY A 385 -29.14 -15.67 16.80
C GLY A 385 -30.24 -14.73 16.27
N LEU A 386 -31.28 -15.26 15.62
CA LEU A 386 -32.39 -14.45 15.14
C LEU A 386 -33.25 -13.91 16.30
N PHE A 387 -33.45 -14.70 17.34
CA PHE A 387 -34.34 -14.42 18.47
C PHE A 387 -33.60 -14.09 19.77
N GLU A 388 -32.35 -13.64 19.68
CA GLU A 388 -31.53 -13.28 20.84
C GLU A 388 -32.15 -12.14 21.69
N ASP A 389 -32.83 -11.20 21.05
CA ASP A 389 -33.46 -10.03 21.71
C ASP A 389 -34.95 -10.25 22.04
N GLY A 390 -35.51 -11.47 21.82
CA GLY A 390 -36.92 -11.83 22.11
C GLY A 390 -37.60 -12.65 21.01
N ASP A 391 -38.88 -13.00 21.23
CA ASP A 391 -39.61 -13.92 20.34
C ASP A 391 -40.10 -13.26 19.02
N GLU A 392 -39.92 -11.96 18.86
CA GLU A 392 -40.25 -11.24 17.63
C GLU A 392 -39.08 -10.38 17.15
N VAL A 393 -38.75 -10.48 15.89
CA VAL A 393 -37.69 -9.70 15.26
C VAL A 393 -38.11 -9.16 13.89
N LYS A 394 -37.83 -7.91 13.61
CA LYS A 394 -37.95 -7.34 12.27
C LYS A 394 -36.68 -7.54 11.50
N LEU A 395 -36.78 -7.96 10.25
CA LEU A 395 -35.62 -8.20 9.40
C LEU A 395 -34.73 -6.95 9.27
N SER A 396 -35.34 -5.77 9.12
CA SER A 396 -34.61 -4.50 9.07
C SER A 396 -33.78 -4.20 10.33
N SER A 397 -34.19 -4.69 11.52
CA SER A 397 -33.47 -4.47 12.79
C SER A 397 -32.19 -5.30 12.88
N LEU A 398 -32.07 -6.37 12.13
CA LEU A 398 -30.87 -7.24 12.08
C LEU A 398 -29.73 -6.58 11.26
N ARG A 399 -30.03 -5.54 10.50
CA ARG A 399 -29.06 -4.87 9.65
C ARG A 399 -27.88 -4.35 10.47
N LYS A 400 -26.64 -4.71 10.05
CA LYS A 400 -25.37 -4.37 10.68
C LYS A 400 -25.14 -5.00 12.07
N ARG A 401 -26.11 -5.76 12.60
CA ARG A 401 -26.02 -6.42 13.92
C ARG A 401 -25.81 -7.91 13.78
N PHE A 402 -26.38 -8.53 12.75
CA PHE A 402 -26.40 -9.98 12.57
C PHE A 402 -25.09 -10.54 11.96
N VAL A 403 -24.17 -9.71 11.49
CA VAL A 403 -22.97 -10.17 10.77
C VAL A 403 -22.09 -11.14 11.58
N SER A 404 -21.96 -10.92 12.90
CA SER A 404 -21.23 -11.85 13.78
C SER A 404 -21.93 -13.20 13.88
N ARG A 405 -23.24 -13.19 14.09
CA ARG A 405 -24.07 -14.41 14.13
C ARG A 405 -24.08 -15.14 12.80
N LEU A 406 -24.09 -14.39 11.69
CA LEU A 406 -23.93 -14.98 10.35
C LEU A 406 -22.63 -15.78 10.23
N HIS A 407 -21.52 -15.23 10.73
CA HIS A 407 -20.23 -15.93 10.71
C HIS A 407 -20.25 -17.20 11.57
N ASP A 408 -20.94 -17.19 12.74
CA ASP A 408 -21.07 -18.35 13.61
C ASP A 408 -21.88 -19.46 12.91
N VAL A 409 -23.02 -19.11 12.29
CA VAL A 409 -23.86 -20.03 11.51
C VAL A 409 -23.09 -20.60 10.32
N GLN A 410 -22.35 -19.76 9.56
CA GLN A 410 -21.50 -20.22 8.46
C GLN A 410 -20.40 -21.17 8.94
N ALA A 411 -19.78 -20.86 10.08
CA ALA A 411 -18.78 -21.72 10.70
C ALA A 411 -19.37 -23.07 11.13
N ALA A 412 -20.62 -23.08 11.64
CA ALA A 412 -21.34 -24.31 11.99
C ALA A 412 -21.68 -25.13 10.74
N LEU A 413 -22.12 -24.51 9.63
CA LEU A 413 -22.31 -25.18 8.34
C LEU A 413 -21.04 -25.89 7.86
N TYR A 414 -19.87 -25.22 7.94
CA TYR A 414 -18.59 -25.84 7.58
C TYR A 414 -18.21 -26.98 8.52
N ARG A 415 -18.47 -26.86 9.84
CA ARG A 415 -18.23 -27.95 10.80
C ARG A 415 -19.09 -29.16 10.47
N ASP A 416 -20.37 -28.95 10.21
CA ASP A 416 -21.32 -30.00 9.84
C ASP A 416 -20.90 -30.73 8.55
N ALA A 417 -20.49 -29.98 7.51
CA ALA A 417 -20.04 -30.55 6.25
C ALA A 417 -18.78 -31.43 6.41
N VAL A 418 -17.85 -31.04 7.30
CA VAL A 418 -16.67 -31.86 7.63
C VAL A 418 -17.05 -33.06 8.49
N ALA A 419 -17.93 -32.90 9.50
CA ALA A 419 -18.40 -33.99 10.37
C ALA A 419 -19.14 -35.09 9.56
N LYS A 420 -19.88 -34.69 8.52
CA LYS A 420 -20.54 -35.61 7.57
C LYS A 420 -19.57 -36.28 6.58
N GLY A 421 -18.30 -35.87 6.60
CA GLY A 421 -17.24 -36.37 5.72
C GLY A 421 -17.37 -35.92 4.27
N TRP A 422 -18.01 -34.78 4.00
CA TRP A 422 -18.10 -34.22 2.64
C TRP A 422 -16.81 -33.52 2.21
N PHE A 423 -16.10 -32.92 3.18
CA PHE A 423 -14.82 -32.29 2.99
C PHE A 423 -13.77 -32.90 3.94
N SER A 424 -12.51 -32.92 3.49
CA SER A 424 -11.38 -33.38 4.33
C SER A 424 -10.95 -32.35 5.37
N ALA A 425 -11.24 -31.08 5.12
CA ALA A 425 -11.01 -29.95 6.01
C ALA A 425 -11.99 -28.83 5.66
N ARG A 426 -12.22 -27.90 6.58
CA ARG A 426 -13.12 -26.75 6.36
C ARG A 426 -12.66 -25.92 5.16
N PRO A 427 -13.51 -25.73 4.13
CA PRO A 427 -13.16 -24.98 2.91
C PRO A 427 -12.72 -23.54 3.17
N ASP A 428 -13.36 -22.85 4.13
CA ASP A 428 -13.00 -21.49 4.53
C ASP A 428 -11.57 -21.42 5.10
N GLN A 429 -11.23 -22.34 6.00
CA GLN A 429 -9.89 -22.39 6.61
C GLN A 429 -8.81 -22.74 5.58
N VAL A 430 -9.11 -23.64 4.64
CA VAL A 430 -8.19 -23.97 3.54
C VAL A 430 -7.92 -22.72 2.70
N ARG A 431 -8.97 -21.96 2.32
CA ARG A 431 -8.81 -20.70 1.58
C ARG A 431 -8.00 -19.67 2.35
N HIS A 432 -8.35 -19.42 3.63
CA HIS A 432 -7.61 -18.46 4.46
C HIS A 432 -6.13 -18.83 4.60
N ARG A 433 -5.82 -20.13 4.77
CA ARG A 433 -4.43 -20.59 4.85
C ARG A 433 -3.65 -20.28 3.56
N TRP A 434 -4.24 -20.54 2.39
CA TRP A 434 -3.58 -20.26 1.11
C TRP A 434 -3.46 -18.76 0.83
N VAL A 435 -4.45 -17.97 1.22
CA VAL A 435 -4.35 -16.49 1.17
C VAL A 435 -3.22 -16.01 2.08
N ALA A 436 -3.12 -16.50 3.31
CA ALA A 436 -2.04 -16.13 4.24
C ALA A 436 -0.65 -16.50 3.70
N ILE A 437 -0.49 -17.70 3.09
CA ILE A 437 0.75 -18.09 2.41
C ILE A 437 1.04 -17.13 1.25
N GLY A 438 0.03 -16.80 0.43
CA GLY A 438 0.15 -15.87 -0.68
C GLY A 438 0.59 -14.46 -0.24
N VAL A 439 0.03 -13.96 0.87
CA VAL A 439 0.44 -12.67 1.48
C VAL A 439 1.90 -12.73 1.95
N GLY A 440 2.31 -13.83 2.58
CA GLY A 440 3.71 -14.03 3.00
C GLY A 440 4.68 -14.03 1.81
N VAL A 441 4.34 -14.73 0.72
CA VAL A 441 5.14 -14.76 -0.51
C VAL A 441 5.18 -13.39 -1.18
N LEU A 442 4.05 -12.67 -1.23
CA LEU A 442 3.96 -11.31 -1.74
C LEU A 442 4.85 -10.35 -0.95
N ALA A 443 4.77 -10.37 0.37
CA ALA A 443 5.61 -9.54 1.24
C ALA A 443 7.10 -9.85 1.07
N ALA A 444 7.47 -11.12 0.97
CA ALA A 444 8.84 -11.54 0.67
C ALA A 444 9.30 -11.05 -0.71
N GLY A 445 8.44 -11.14 -1.73
CA GLY A 445 8.70 -10.62 -3.07
C GLY A 445 8.95 -9.11 -3.08
N ILE A 446 8.14 -8.34 -2.37
CA ILE A 446 8.31 -6.88 -2.21
C ILE A 446 9.63 -6.57 -1.48
N GLY A 447 9.96 -7.29 -0.40
CA GLY A 447 11.24 -7.13 0.30
C GLY A 447 12.45 -7.42 -0.60
N LEU A 448 12.37 -8.49 -1.40
CA LEU A 448 13.40 -8.82 -2.40
C LEU A 448 13.51 -7.75 -3.50
N GLU A 449 12.39 -7.14 -3.90
CA GLU A 449 12.36 -6.04 -4.88
C GLU A 449 13.16 -4.83 -4.37
N PHE A 450 12.89 -4.38 -3.14
CA PHE A 450 13.64 -3.28 -2.52
C PHE A 450 15.13 -3.61 -2.37
N ALA A 451 15.46 -4.83 -1.94
CA ALA A 451 16.84 -5.29 -1.85
C ALA A 451 17.52 -5.32 -3.23
N ALA A 452 16.85 -5.84 -4.25
CA ALA A 452 17.37 -5.89 -5.60
C ALA A 452 17.59 -4.48 -6.19
N MET A 453 16.68 -3.54 -5.96
CA MET A 453 16.83 -2.12 -6.35
C MET A 453 18.02 -1.46 -5.68
N ALA A 454 18.26 -1.75 -4.40
CA ALA A 454 19.34 -1.13 -3.64
C ALA A 454 20.74 -1.63 -4.06
N TRP A 455 20.88 -2.93 -4.36
CA TRP A 455 22.20 -3.55 -4.48
C TRP A 455 22.49 -4.22 -5.84
N THR A 456 21.50 -4.38 -6.71
CA THR A 456 21.68 -5.15 -7.94
C THR A 456 21.13 -4.43 -9.17
N ARG A 457 21.32 -5.05 -10.35
CA ARG A 457 20.69 -4.65 -11.62
C ARG A 457 19.57 -5.64 -12.02
N LEU A 458 19.08 -6.45 -11.08
CA LEU A 458 18.19 -7.58 -11.33
C LEU A 458 16.80 -7.39 -10.71
N ALA A 459 16.38 -6.16 -10.44
CA ALA A 459 15.09 -5.83 -9.80
C ALA A 459 13.86 -6.35 -10.59
N VAL A 460 14.02 -6.65 -11.87
CA VAL A 460 12.97 -7.28 -12.69
C VAL A 460 12.65 -8.72 -12.23
N LEU A 461 13.59 -9.47 -11.65
CA LEU A 461 13.39 -10.89 -11.30
C LEU A 461 12.45 -11.14 -10.11
N PRO A 462 12.50 -10.36 -9.00
CA PRO A 462 11.56 -10.53 -7.89
C PRO A 462 10.09 -10.33 -8.26
N LEU A 463 9.79 -9.65 -9.38
CA LEU A 463 8.42 -9.53 -9.89
C LEU A 463 7.75 -10.89 -10.11
N ALA A 464 8.52 -11.92 -10.45
CA ALA A 464 8.00 -13.28 -10.55
C ALA A 464 7.52 -13.84 -9.20
N VAL A 465 8.20 -13.51 -8.09
CA VAL A 465 7.79 -13.93 -6.74
C VAL A 465 6.53 -13.17 -6.31
N ILE A 466 6.46 -11.87 -6.60
CA ILE A 466 5.27 -11.03 -6.38
C ILE A 466 4.06 -11.63 -7.11
N LEU A 467 4.23 -11.96 -8.40
CA LEU A 467 3.18 -12.64 -9.17
C LEU A 467 2.80 -13.99 -8.54
N GLY A 468 3.76 -14.77 -8.06
CA GLY A 468 3.52 -16.03 -7.34
C GLY A 468 2.63 -15.84 -6.11
N GLY A 469 2.89 -14.82 -5.29
CA GLY A 469 2.06 -14.44 -4.16
C GLY A 469 0.62 -14.09 -4.56
N LEU A 470 0.47 -13.27 -5.61
CA LEU A 470 -0.84 -12.89 -6.15
C LEU A 470 -1.61 -14.09 -6.71
N LEU A 471 -0.92 -14.99 -7.43
CA LEU A 471 -1.54 -16.22 -7.95
C LEU A 471 -2.01 -17.14 -6.82
N LEU A 472 -1.26 -17.28 -5.73
CA LEU A 472 -1.68 -18.06 -4.57
C LEU A 472 -2.91 -17.46 -3.89
N MET A 473 -2.98 -16.13 -3.75
CA MET A 473 -4.15 -15.44 -3.19
C MET A 473 -5.39 -15.61 -4.08
N ALA A 474 -5.27 -15.32 -5.35
CA ALA A 474 -6.38 -15.45 -6.31
C ALA A 474 -6.83 -16.91 -6.48
N GLY A 475 -5.89 -17.83 -6.47
CA GLY A 475 -6.11 -19.26 -6.65
C GLY A 475 -6.54 -19.99 -5.38
N ALA A 476 -6.57 -19.34 -4.23
CA ALA A 476 -6.99 -19.94 -2.97
C ALA A 476 -8.41 -20.55 -3.04
N ARG A 477 -9.26 -20.02 -3.91
CA ARG A 477 -10.63 -20.54 -4.17
C ARG A 477 -10.64 -21.94 -4.79
N TRP A 478 -9.57 -22.37 -5.45
CA TRP A 478 -9.46 -23.69 -6.10
C TRP A 478 -8.72 -24.71 -5.23
N MET A 479 -8.37 -24.38 -4.00
CA MET A 479 -7.58 -25.24 -3.10
C MET A 479 -8.43 -26.15 -2.19
N PRO A 480 -9.67 -25.79 -1.79
CA PRO A 480 -10.55 -26.76 -1.12
C PRO A 480 -10.85 -27.95 -2.02
N ARG A 481 -11.20 -29.07 -1.42
CA ARG A 481 -11.56 -30.29 -2.15
C ARG A 481 -12.59 -31.11 -1.42
N ARG A 482 -13.51 -31.70 -2.14
CA ARG A 482 -14.44 -32.69 -1.63
C ARG A 482 -13.77 -34.05 -1.46
N THR A 483 -14.24 -34.81 -0.50
CA THR A 483 -13.95 -36.24 -0.38
C THR A 483 -14.73 -37.03 -1.46
N ALA A 484 -14.46 -38.33 -1.61
CA ALA A 484 -15.21 -39.17 -2.53
C ALA A 484 -16.69 -39.19 -2.21
N ARG A 485 -17.07 -39.20 -0.90
CA ARG A 485 -18.47 -39.12 -0.43
C ARG A 485 -19.13 -37.80 -0.80
N GLY A 486 -18.42 -36.65 -0.60
CA GLY A 486 -18.93 -35.34 -0.95
C GLY A 486 -19.16 -35.18 -2.46
N THR A 487 -18.24 -35.68 -3.28
CA THR A 487 -18.36 -35.63 -4.76
C THR A 487 -19.54 -36.48 -5.26
N GLY A 488 -19.75 -37.69 -4.70
CA GLY A 488 -20.89 -38.52 -5.03
C GLY A 488 -22.21 -37.85 -4.69
N LEU A 489 -22.28 -37.26 -3.49
CA LEU A 489 -23.46 -36.53 -3.02
C LEU A 489 -23.77 -35.31 -3.89
N VAL A 490 -22.76 -34.52 -4.31
CA VAL A 490 -22.97 -33.39 -5.23
C VAL A 490 -23.61 -33.84 -6.55
N ARG A 491 -23.18 -34.98 -7.12
CA ARG A 491 -23.77 -35.51 -8.34
C ARG A 491 -25.25 -35.87 -8.16
N ARG A 492 -25.60 -36.46 -7.04
CA ARG A 492 -26.98 -36.79 -6.69
C ARG A 492 -27.83 -35.54 -6.44
N VAL A 493 -27.29 -34.53 -5.74
CA VAL A 493 -27.95 -33.24 -5.53
C VAL A 493 -28.19 -32.52 -6.87
N ARG A 494 -27.24 -32.60 -7.84
CA ARG A 494 -27.48 -32.10 -9.20
C ARG A 494 -28.62 -32.83 -9.89
N GLY A 495 -28.72 -34.15 -9.71
CA GLY A 495 -29.87 -34.93 -10.20
C GLY A 495 -31.20 -34.49 -9.58
N PHE A 496 -31.23 -34.18 -8.28
CA PHE A 496 -32.39 -33.61 -7.59
C PHE A 496 -32.72 -32.19 -8.11
N ARG A 497 -31.69 -31.32 -8.32
CA ARG A 497 -31.88 -30.02 -8.94
C ARG A 497 -32.57 -30.12 -10.30
N THR A 498 -32.15 -31.08 -11.14
CA THR A 498 -32.76 -31.30 -12.45
C THR A 498 -34.27 -31.60 -12.35
N VAL A 499 -34.71 -32.29 -11.32
CA VAL A 499 -36.16 -32.55 -11.07
C VAL A 499 -36.90 -31.25 -10.80
N ILE A 500 -36.35 -30.38 -9.96
CA ILE A 500 -36.94 -29.05 -9.68
C ILE A 500 -36.92 -28.18 -10.91
N GLU A 501 -35.84 -28.18 -11.69
CA GLU A 501 -35.69 -27.40 -12.90
C GLU A 501 -36.62 -27.82 -14.04
N THR A 502 -36.95 -29.12 -14.13
CA THR A 502 -37.81 -29.68 -15.15
C THR A 502 -39.22 -29.99 -14.64
N ALA A 503 -39.60 -29.41 -13.52
CA ALA A 503 -40.92 -29.65 -12.88
C ALA A 503 -42.09 -29.38 -13.83
N GLU A 504 -42.01 -28.29 -14.63
CA GLU A 504 -43.04 -27.93 -15.61
C GLU A 504 -43.31 -29.04 -16.65
N THR A 505 -42.27 -29.80 -17.03
CA THR A 505 -42.41 -30.89 -18.01
C THR A 505 -42.82 -32.22 -17.41
N ASN A 506 -42.73 -32.36 -16.08
CA ASN A 506 -43.03 -33.59 -15.35
C ASN A 506 -44.25 -33.49 -14.40
N LEU A 507 -45.14 -32.53 -14.69
CA LEU A 507 -46.30 -32.15 -13.87
C LEU A 507 -47.12 -33.34 -13.36
N ALA A 508 -47.40 -34.33 -14.21
CA ALA A 508 -48.21 -35.53 -13.85
C ALA A 508 -47.61 -36.36 -12.69
N ARG A 509 -46.30 -36.25 -12.45
CA ARG A 509 -45.64 -37.00 -11.34
C ARG A 509 -45.70 -36.29 -10.01
N PHE A 510 -46.03 -35.02 -10.00
CA PHE A 510 -46.15 -34.20 -8.80
C PHE A 510 -47.59 -34.09 -8.31
N ALA A 511 -48.59 -34.27 -9.20
CA ALA A 511 -50.01 -34.14 -8.92
C ALA A 511 -50.59 -35.08 -7.84
N GLU A 512 -49.89 -36.19 -7.52
CA GLU A 512 -50.37 -37.18 -6.56
C GLU A 512 -49.87 -36.99 -5.12
N ARG A 513 -49.04 -35.94 -4.85
CA ARG A 513 -48.40 -35.75 -3.55
C ARG A 513 -48.71 -34.40 -2.96
N GLU A 514 -49.62 -34.36 -2.01
CA GLU A 514 -49.89 -33.18 -1.19
C GLU A 514 -48.63 -32.57 -0.56
N ASN A 515 -48.54 -31.26 -0.54
CA ASN A 515 -47.46 -30.47 0.11
C ASN A 515 -46.05 -30.54 -0.50
N LEU A 516 -45.85 -31.09 -1.72
CA LEU A 516 -44.54 -31.07 -2.37
C LEU A 516 -44.04 -29.63 -2.65
N PHE A 517 -44.96 -28.73 -3.01
CA PHE A 517 -44.60 -27.32 -3.29
C PHE A 517 -43.86 -26.72 -2.11
N ILE A 518 -44.46 -26.74 -0.91
CA ILE A 518 -43.89 -26.15 0.31
C ILE A 518 -42.63 -26.88 0.76
N ARG A 519 -42.65 -28.22 0.70
CA ARG A 519 -41.50 -29.03 1.14
C ARG A 519 -40.22 -28.77 0.33
N TYR A 520 -40.35 -28.51 -0.98
CA TYR A 520 -39.19 -28.31 -1.85
C TYR A 520 -38.91 -26.83 -2.19
N LEU A 521 -39.76 -25.91 -1.74
CA LEU A 521 -39.56 -24.49 -1.91
C LEU A 521 -38.20 -24.00 -1.36
N PRO A 522 -37.71 -24.38 -0.15
CA PRO A 522 -36.41 -23.97 0.34
C PRO A 522 -35.26 -24.46 -0.55
N TYR A 523 -35.41 -25.62 -1.19
CA TYR A 523 -34.44 -26.14 -2.15
C TYR A 523 -34.48 -25.39 -3.47
N ALA A 524 -35.69 -25.07 -3.96
CA ALA A 524 -35.82 -24.24 -5.17
C ALA A 524 -35.15 -22.86 -5.00
N ILE A 525 -35.26 -22.29 -3.80
CA ILE A 525 -34.60 -21.00 -3.47
C ILE A 525 -33.08 -21.14 -3.54
N VAL A 526 -32.48 -22.15 -2.90
CA VAL A 526 -31.01 -22.38 -2.95
C VAL A 526 -30.52 -22.61 -4.38
N PHE A 527 -31.32 -23.28 -5.20
CA PHE A 527 -30.98 -23.51 -6.62
C PHE A 527 -31.25 -22.31 -7.53
N GLY A 528 -31.88 -21.22 -7.02
CA GLY A 528 -32.29 -20.06 -7.84
C GLY A 528 -33.41 -20.39 -8.83
N LEU A 529 -34.30 -21.30 -8.46
CA LEU A 529 -35.38 -21.83 -9.31
C LEU A 529 -36.78 -21.54 -8.75
N THR A 530 -36.94 -20.58 -7.82
CA THR A 530 -38.18 -20.23 -7.14
C THR A 530 -39.31 -19.95 -8.12
N GLU A 531 -39.09 -19.11 -9.09
CA GLU A 531 -40.09 -18.72 -10.10
C GLU A 531 -40.52 -19.89 -10.98
N LYS A 532 -39.58 -20.72 -11.44
CA LYS A 532 -39.89 -21.93 -12.24
C LYS A 532 -40.70 -22.93 -11.43
N TRP A 533 -40.32 -23.11 -10.15
CA TRP A 533 -41.03 -24.00 -9.24
C TRP A 533 -42.46 -23.56 -9.00
N ALA A 534 -42.68 -22.27 -8.73
CA ALA A 534 -44.01 -21.67 -8.55
C ALA A 534 -44.89 -21.82 -9.80
N ARG A 535 -44.37 -21.53 -11.00
CA ARG A 535 -45.09 -21.68 -12.26
C ARG A 535 -45.53 -23.11 -12.55
N ALA A 536 -44.69 -24.08 -12.21
CA ALA A 536 -45.05 -25.48 -12.39
C ALA A 536 -46.33 -25.87 -11.58
N PHE A 537 -46.47 -25.38 -10.36
CA PHE A 537 -47.66 -25.65 -9.52
C PHE A 537 -48.87 -24.79 -9.89
N GLU A 538 -48.65 -23.55 -10.37
CA GLU A 538 -49.72 -22.72 -10.91
C GLU A 538 -50.41 -23.38 -12.13
N ALA A 539 -49.61 -24.02 -13.00
CA ALA A 539 -50.09 -24.73 -14.18
C ALA A 539 -50.91 -26.02 -13.83
N LEU A 540 -50.66 -26.59 -12.63
CA LEU A 540 -51.43 -27.76 -12.14
C LEU A 540 -52.83 -27.41 -11.65
N GLY A 541 -53.13 -26.13 -11.35
CA GLY A 541 -54.43 -25.71 -10.80
C GLY A 541 -54.75 -26.29 -9.43
N GLU A 542 -53.74 -26.66 -8.66
CA GLU A 542 -53.92 -27.26 -7.30
C GLU A 542 -54.48 -26.23 -6.31
N SER A 543 -55.16 -26.73 -5.27
CA SER A 543 -55.60 -25.89 -4.16
C SER A 543 -54.43 -25.21 -3.48
N PRO A 544 -54.59 -23.98 -2.92
CA PRO A 544 -53.51 -23.32 -2.19
C PRO A 544 -52.91 -24.20 -1.13
N PRO A 545 -51.58 -24.33 -1.05
CA PRO A 545 -50.91 -25.14 -0.03
C PRO A 545 -51.06 -24.52 1.37
N ASP A 546 -50.75 -25.30 2.44
CA ASP A 546 -50.69 -24.76 3.80
C ASP A 546 -49.58 -23.75 3.94
N THR A 547 -49.91 -22.48 3.85
CA THR A 547 -49.00 -21.34 4.02
C THR A 547 -49.08 -20.72 5.41
N SER A 548 -49.54 -21.45 6.43
CA SER A 548 -49.67 -20.93 7.81
C SER A 548 -48.38 -20.41 8.42
N TRP A 549 -47.22 -20.77 7.87
CA TRP A 549 -45.90 -20.29 8.26
C TRP A 549 -45.51 -18.94 7.59
N TYR A 550 -46.29 -18.49 6.58
CA TYR A 550 -46.09 -17.23 5.87
C TYR A 550 -47.40 -16.43 5.83
N VAL A 551 -47.40 -15.27 6.49
CA VAL A 551 -48.55 -14.38 6.58
C VAL A 551 -48.37 -13.24 5.62
N SER A 552 -49.19 -13.17 4.55
CA SER A 552 -49.27 -12.08 3.60
C SER A 552 -50.62 -11.37 3.72
N GLN A 553 -50.66 -10.10 3.30
CA GLN A 553 -51.90 -9.32 3.25
C GLN A 553 -52.79 -9.66 2.04
N ASN A 554 -52.21 -10.32 1.04
CA ASN A 554 -52.90 -10.70 -0.19
C ASN A 554 -53.33 -12.18 -0.16
N ALA A 555 -54.38 -12.52 -0.89
CA ALA A 555 -54.73 -13.92 -1.13
C ALA A 555 -53.58 -14.64 -1.83
N PHE A 556 -53.41 -15.93 -1.50
CA PHE A 556 -52.31 -16.72 -2.08
C PHE A 556 -52.48 -16.84 -3.60
N ALA A 557 -51.40 -16.49 -4.31
CA ALA A 557 -51.22 -16.74 -5.73
C ALA A 557 -49.73 -17.14 -5.94
N TYR A 558 -49.49 -18.21 -6.67
CA TYR A 558 -48.13 -18.79 -6.84
C TYR A 558 -47.11 -17.76 -7.39
N GLY A 559 -47.49 -16.97 -8.38
CA GLY A 559 -46.64 -15.91 -8.95
C GLY A 559 -46.29 -14.81 -7.96
N GLN A 560 -47.29 -14.27 -7.23
CA GLN A 560 -47.06 -13.23 -6.22
C GLN A 560 -46.26 -13.76 -5.03
N PHE A 561 -46.52 -15.02 -4.63
CA PHE A 561 -45.79 -15.66 -3.57
C PHE A 561 -44.33 -15.90 -3.93
N SER A 562 -44.01 -16.30 -5.18
CA SER A 562 -42.62 -16.43 -5.62
C SER A 562 -41.87 -15.10 -5.63
N GLU A 563 -42.50 -14.00 -6.10
CA GLU A 563 -41.94 -12.65 -6.03
C GLU A 563 -41.69 -12.20 -4.58
N ALA A 564 -42.62 -12.50 -3.67
CA ALA A 564 -42.45 -12.18 -2.25
C ALA A 564 -41.30 -12.99 -1.62
N MET A 565 -41.13 -14.26 -1.98
CA MET A 565 -40.04 -15.11 -1.51
C MET A 565 -38.68 -14.67 -2.07
N ASP A 566 -38.62 -14.27 -3.34
CA ASP A 566 -37.41 -13.69 -3.92
C ASP A 566 -37.07 -12.35 -3.27
N GLY A 567 -38.07 -11.50 -3.02
CA GLY A 567 -37.93 -10.24 -2.28
C GLY A 567 -37.41 -10.46 -0.85
N PHE A 568 -37.99 -11.44 -0.14
CA PHE A 568 -37.53 -11.86 1.18
C PHE A 568 -36.08 -12.36 1.13
N THR A 569 -35.76 -13.22 0.17
CA THR A 569 -34.43 -13.82 0.01
C THR A 569 -33.35 -12.74 -0.24
N VAL A 570 -33.59 -11.83 -1.19
CA VAL A 570 -32.65 -10.76 -1.51
C VAL A 570 -32.48 -9.80 -0.32
N THR A 571 -33.59 -9.42 0.33
CA THR A 571 -33.56 -8.48 1.46
C THR A 571 -32.89 -9.13 2.68
N THR A 572 -33.20 -10.38 2.97
CA THR A 572 -32.59 -11.12 4.08
C THR A 572 -31.08 -11.27 3.87
N ALA A 573 -30.66 -11.80 2.71
CA ALA A 573 -29.24 -11.96 2.40
C ALA A 573 -28.48 -10.63 2.50
N GLY A 574 -29.04 -9.55 1.96
CA GLY A 574 -28.45 -8.21 2.05
C GLY A 574 -28.43 -7.63 3.47
N THR A 575 -29.42 -7.96 4.29
CA THR A 575 -29.52 -7.47 5.66
C THR A 575 -28.55 -8.20 6.59
N ILE A 576 -28.54 -9.52 6.56
CA ILE A 576 -27.69 -10.35 7.45
C ILE A 576 -26.20 -10.23 7.12
N ALA A 577 -25.85 -9.95 5.86
CA ALA A 577 -24.48 -9.75 5.41
C ALA A 577 -23.98 -8.31 5.54
N SER A 578 -24.82 -7.34 5.98
CA SER A 578 -24.45 -5.94 6.06
C SER A 578 -23.44 -5.66 7.19
N THR A 579 -22.27 -5.05 6.84
CA THR A 579 -21.25 -4.63 7.80
C THR A 579 -21.43 -3.17 8.24
N PRO A 580 -20.99 -2.79 9.47
CA PRO A 580 -20.86 -1.39 9.87
C PRO A 580 -19.84 -0.67 8.99
N SER A 581 -20.18 0.49 8.46
CA SER A 581 -19.27 1.30 7.64
C SER A 581 -18.13 1.88 8.49
N GLY A 582 -16.90 1.42 8.25
CA GLY A 582 -15.68 2.05 8.74
C GLY A 582 -15.12 3.02 7.69
N SER A 583 -14.87 4.28 8.10
CA SER A 583 -14.23 5.30 7.27
C SER A 583 -12.72 5.08 7.26
N GLY A 584 -12.14 4.70 6.12
CA GLY A 584 -10.69 4.68 5.90
C GLY A 584 -10.34 5.53 4.69
N GLY A 585 -9.75 6.71 4.93
CA GLY A 585 -9.19 7.58 3.89
C GLY A 585 -7.68 7.40 3.84
N SER A 586 -7.14 7.10 2.65
CA SER A 586 -5.71 7.11 2.36
C SER A 586 -5.40 8.28 1.44
N GLY A 587 -4.47 9.16 1.86
CA GLY A 587 -3.95 10.24 1.05
C GLY A 587 -2.45 10.11 0.87
N PHE A 588 -2.01 9.99 -0.37
CA PHE A 588 -0.61 10.21 -0.76
C PHE A 588 -0.50 11.51 -1.54
N GLY A 589 0.42 12.40 -1.08
CA GLY A 589 0.82 13.60 -1.80
C GLY A 589 2.33 13.66 -1.92
N GLY A 590 2.83 13.72 -3.14
CA GLY A 590 4.21 13.84 -3.54
C GLY A 590 4.68 15.31 -3.63
N GLY A 591 5.98 15.52 -3.86
CA GLY A 591 6.56 16.80 -4.19
C GLY A 591 8.05 16.73 -4.46
N SER A 592 8.45 17.19 -5.56
CA SER A 592 9.75 17.36 -6.22
C SER A 592 10.47 18.63 -5.72
N SER A 593 11.75 18.92 -5.89
CA SER A 593 12.75 18.82 -6.94
C SER A 593 13.73 19.99 -6.82
N GLY A 594 14.94 19.87 -7.38
CA GLY A 594 15.77 20.99 -7.77
C GLY A 594 17.25 20.67 -7.68
N GLY A 595 17.87 20.45 -8.85
CA GLY A 595 19.25 20.09 -9.01
C GLY A 595 20.16 21.28 -9.35
N GLY A 596 21.45 21.05 -9.30
CA GLY A 596 22.49 21.94 -9.83
C GLY A 596 23.76 21.83 -8.99
N GLY A 597 24.84 21.39 -9.63
CA GLY A 597 26.08 21.08 -8.98
C GLY A 597 26.99 22.27 -8.73
N GLY A 598 27.85 22.13 -7.74
CA GLY A 598 29.09 22.82 -7.55
C GLY A 598 29.02 24.04 -6.62
N GLY A 599 29.79 23.98 -5.55
CA GLY A 599 30.04 25.11 -4.71
C GLY A 599 29.18 25.18 -3.47
N GLY A 600 29.45 24.36 -2.53
CA GLY A 600 28.80 24.38 -1.24
C GLY A 600 28.88 25.71 -0.53
N GLY A 601 28.23 25.84 0.56
CA GLY A 601 28.19 27.00 1.42
C GLY A 601 28.72 26.71 2.79
N GLY A 602 28.31 27.48 3.73
CA GLY A 602 28.53 27.32 5.14
C GLY A 602 27.64 28.27 5.89
N GLY A 603 27.66 28.21 7.19
CA GLY A 603 26.90 29.06 8.05
C GLY A 603 27.34 28.94 9.49
N SER A 604 26.69 29.67 10.37
CA SER A 604 26.84 29.55 11.81
C SER A 604 25.83 28.53 12.36
N TRP A 605 26.16 27.90 13.45
CA TRP A 605 25.26 26.97 14.16
C TRP A 605 25.29 27.15 15.66
#